data_21ab04fe039cba41c240503a3ead5fc9
#
_entry.id   21ab04fe039cba41c240503a3ead5fc9
#
_cell.length_a   1.000
_cell.length_b   1.000
_cell.length_c   1.000
_cell.angle_alpha   90.00
_cell.angle_beta   90.00
_cell.angle_gamma   90.00
#
_symmetry.space_group_name_H-M   'P 1'
#
loop_
_entity.id
_entity.type
_entity.pdbx_description
1 polymer ?
#
loop_
_entity_poly.entity_id
_entity_poly.type
_entity_poly.pdbx_seq_one_letter_code
_entity_poly.pdbx_strand_id
1 'polypeptide(L)'
;VLAAPVPVVLDADALTLLVDGSLADQLRRRDAPIVVTPHDREFTRLCGEEPGADRVAATLRLAAWMNAVVLLKGDRTVVGTPDGRAYVNPTGTPALATGGTGDVLAGLLGSLLASGLPAERAAAAAAYLHGLAGREAARAAGDRAGRRRRAASGGGAAALSTRRGDQHGK
;
A
#
# COMPACT_ATOMS: atom_id res chain seq x y z
N VAL A 1 -23.35 -6.12 1.89
CA VAL A 1 -22.47 -5.04 1.40
C VAL A 1 -22.73 -4.80 -0.09
N LEU A 2 -22.68 -5.82 -0.95
CA LEU A 2 -22.83 -5.64 -2.42
C LEU A 2 -24.22 -5.15 -2.86
N ALA A 3 -25.27 -5.33 -2.08
CA ALA A 3 -26.62 -4.83 -2.40
C ALA A 3 -26.80 -3.33 -2.07
N ALA A 4 -25.90 -2.71 -1.31
CA ALA A 4 -26.03 -1.30 -0.94
C ALA A 4 -25.65 -0.38 -2.12
N PRO A 5 -26.41 0.69 -2.43
CA PRO A 5 -26.16 1.59 -3.56
C PRO A 5 -25.07 2.64 -3.22
N VAL A 6 -23.96 2.21 -2.64
CA VAL A 6 -22.83 3.06 -2.25
C VAL A 6 -21.53 2.50 -2.82
N PRO A 7 -20.49 3.32 -3.02
CA PRO A 7 -19.17 2.82 -3.42
C PRO A 7 -18.65 1.78 -2.42
N VAL A 8 -17.93 0.78 -2.93
CA VAL A 8 -17.38 -0.32 -2.11
C VAL A 8 -15.90 -0.49 -2.41
N VAL A 9 -15.09 -0.68 -1.35
CA VAL A 9 -13.70 -1.14 -1.43
C VAL A 9 -13.66 -2.61 -1.04
N LEU A 10 -13.05 -3.45 -1.87
CA LEU A 10 -12.82 -4.87 -1.61
C LEU A 10 -11.33 -5.13 -1.51
N ASP A 11 -10.87 -5.61 -0.36
CA ASP A 11 -9.48 -5.93 -0.06
C ASP A 11 -9.38 -7.27 0.68
N ALA A 12 -8.20 -7.86 0.71
CA ALA A 12 -7.85 -9.05 1.50
C ALA A 12 -8.85 -10.22 1.32
N ASP A 13 -9.47 -10.68 2.42
CA ASP A 13 -10.39 -11.83 2.40
C ASP A 13 -11.62 -11.61 1.50
N ALA A 14 -12.06 -10.36 1.33
CA ALA A 14 -13.15 -10.05 0.41
C ALA A 14 -12.80 -10.42 -1.04
N LEU A 15 -11.51 -10.30 -1.44
CA LEU A 15 -11.04 -10.70 -2.77
C LEU A 15 -11.04 -12.23 -2.93
N THR A 16 -10.78 -12.98 -1.85
CA THR A 16 -10.82 -14.44 -1.86
C THR A 16 -12.22 -14.97 -2.20
N LEU A 17 -13.26 -14.28 -1.73
CA LEU A 17 -14.65 -14.63 -2.04
C LEU A 17 -15.04 -14.41 -3.51
N LEU A 18 -14.20 -13.74 -4.29
CA LEU A 18 -14.44 -13.52 -5.72
C LEU A 18 -13.85 -14.62 -6.61
N VAL A 19 -12.97 -15.46 -6.06
CA VAL A 19 -12.22 -16.48 -6.84
C VAL A 19 -13.12 -17.54 -7.42
N ASP A 20 -14.19 -17.93 -6.73
CA ASP A 20 -15.13 -18.95 -7.21
C ASP A 20 -16.12 -18.43 -8.28
N GLY A 21 -16.05 -17.13 -8.60
CA GLY A 21 -16.88 -16.49 -9.63
C GLY A 21 -18.32 -16.19 -9.21
N SER A 22 -18.82 -16.73 -8.11
CA SER A 22 -20.22 -16.56 -7.68
C SER A 22 -20.59 -15.09 -7.41
N LEU A 23 -19.63 -14.30 -6.89
CA LEU A 23 -19.80 -12.88 -6.63
C LEU A 23 -19.36 -11.98 -7.79
N ALA A 24 -18.55 -12.47 -8.72
CA ALA A 24 -18.08 -11.70 -9.86
C ALA A 24 -19.23 -11.21 -10.75
N ASP A 25 -20.27 -12.04 -10.95
CA ASP A 25 -21.47 -11.65 -11.69
C ASP A 25 -22.28 -10.56 -10.97
N GLN A 26 -22.33 -10.62 -9.64
CA GLN A 26 -23.01 -9.59 -8.87
C GLN A 26 -22.25 -8.27 -8.95
N LEU A 27 -20.90 -8.29 -8.90
CA LEU A 27 -20.07 -7.09 -9.08
C LEU A 27 -20.29 -6.43 -10.43
N ARG A 28 -20.27 -7.21 -11.51
CA ARG A 28 -20.44 -6.72 -12.87
C ARG A 28 -21.78 -6.04 -13.13
N ARG A 29 -22.82 -6.38 -12.37
CA ARG A 29 -24.17 -5.83 -12.48
C ARG A 29 -24.42 -4.60 -11.58
N ARG A 30 -23.39 -4.19 -10.80
CA ARG A 30 -23.55 -3.04 -9.91
C ARG A 30 -23.45 -1.72 -10.67
N ASP A 31 -24.38 -0.80 -10.37
CA ASP A 31 -24.30 0.58 -10.83
C ASP A 31 -23.36 1.42 -9.95
N ALA A 32 -23.31 1.12 -8.64
CA ALA A 32 -22.42 1.82 -7.72
C ALA A 32 -20.95 1.37 -7.87
N PRO A 33 -19.99 2.31 -7.83
CA PRO A 33 -18.58 2.01 -8.07
C PRO A 33 -17.99 0.97 -7.12
N ILE A 34 -17.08 0.16 -7.65
CA ILE A 34 -16.30 -0.81 -6.91
C ILE A 34 -14.82 -0.51 -7.14
N VAL A 35 -14.05 -0.54 -6.07
CA VAL A 35 -12.59 -0.55 -6.14
C VAL A 35 -12.07 -1.82 -5.49
N VAL A 36 -11.28 -2.58 -6.21
CA VAL A 36 -10.56 -3.77 -5.69
C VAL A 36 -9.09 -3.46 -5.54
N THR A 37 -8.46 -3.93 -4.46
CA THR A 37 -7.08 -3.54 -4.10
C THR A 37 -6.13 -4.75 -3.96
N PRO A 38 -6.01 -5.63 -4.98
CA PRO A 38 -5.17 -6.81 -4.88
C PRO A 38 -3.68 -6.47 -4.80
N HIS A 39 -2.91 -7.23 -4.01
CA HIS A 39 -1.48 -7.40 -4.20
C HIS A 39 -1.21 -8.55 -5.19
N ASP A 40 0.05 -8.79 -5.58
CA ASP A 40 0.38 -9.76 -6.63
C ASP A 40 -0.16 -11.17 -6.36
N ARG A 41 -0.11 -11.67 -5.12
CA ARG A 41 -0.64 -13.00 -4.78
C ARG A 41 -2.17 -13.07 -4.85
N GLU A 42 -2.86 -11.99 -4.48
CA GLU A 42 -4.32 -11.88 -4.61
C GLU A 42 -4.72 -11.78 -6.07
N PHE A 43 -3.97 -11.00 -6.86
CA PHE A 43 -4.14 -10.93 -8.31
C PHE A 43 -4.00 -12.32 -8.95
N THR A 44 -2.95 -13.06 -8.59
CA THR A 44 -2.72 -14.44 -9.10
C THR A 44 -3.88 -15.36 -8.75
N ARG A 45 -4.44 -15.26 -7.54
CA ARG A 45 -5.63 -16.06 -7.17
C ARG A 45 -6.87 -15.72 -7.99
N LEU A 46 -7.06 -14.42 -8.30
CA LEU A 46 -8.20 -13.93 -9.08
C LEU A 46 -8.10 -14.28 -10.58
N CYS A 47 -6.89 -14.20 -11.14
CA CYS A 47 -6.65 -14.32 -12.58
C CYS A 47 -6.10 -15.70 -13.00
N GLY A 48 -5.59 -16.51 -12.07
CA GLY A 48 -4.90 -17.77 -12.35
C GLY A 48 -3.46 -17.59 -12.86
N GLU A 49 -2.99 -16.36 -13.06
CA GLU A 49 -1.65 -16.02 -13.57
C GLU A 49 -1.09 -14.78 -12.83
N GLU A 50 0.23 -14.66 -12.75
CA GLU A 50 0.88 -13.48 -12.19
C GLU A 50 0.68 -12.23 -13.07
N PRO A 51 0.76 -11.01 -12.49
CA PRO A 51 0.63 -9.76 -13.27
C PRO A 51 1.69 -9.62 -14.37
N GLY A 52 2.85 -10.28 -14.22
CA GLY A 52 3.96 -10.22 -15.16
C GLY A 52 4.64 -8.85 -15.23
N ALA A 53 5.46 -8.66 -16.27
CA ALA A 53 6.23 -7.42 -16.45
C ALA A 53 5.35 -6.22 -16.84
N ASP A 54 4.30 -6.46 -17.64
CA ASP A 54 3.35 -5.42 -18.02
C ASP A 54 2.18 -5.35 -17.03
N ARG A 55 2.45 -4.76 -15.87
CA ARG A 55 1.46 -4.58 -14.81
C ARG A 55 0.29 -3.70 -15.24
N VAL A 56 0.51 -2.77 -16.17
CA VAL A 56 -0.55 -1.89 -16.68
C VAL A 56 -1.56 -2.72 -17.47
N ALA A 57 -1.11 -3.50 -18.44
CA ALA A 57 -2.00 -4.36 -19.22
C ALA A 57 -2.72 -5.39 -18.33
N ALA A 58 -2.02 -6.00 -17.36
CA ALA A 58 -2.61 -6.93 -16.41
C ALA A 58 -3.73 -6.27 -15.58
N THR A 59 -3.46 -5.07 -15.04
CA THR A 59 -4.46 -4.31 -14.25
C THR A 59 -5.67 -3.94 -15.07
N LEU A 60 -5.49 -3.51 -16.31
CA LEU A 60 -6.58 -3.14 -17.22
C LEU A 60 -7.43 -4.34 -17.62
N ARG A 61 -6.82 -5.52 -17.87
CA ARG A 61 -7.57 -6.75 -18.15
C ARG A 61 -8.46 -7.13 -16.96
N LEU A 62 -7.94 -7.09 -15.75
CA LEU A 62 -8.72 -7.40 -14.55
C LEU A 62 -9.84 -6.36 -14.33
N ALA A 63 -9.56 -5.07 -14.54
CA ALA A 63 -10.55 -4.01 -14.40
C ALA A 63 -11.71 -4.18 -15.39
N ALA A 64 -11.42 -4.48 -16.65
CA ALA A 64 -12.43 -4.75 -17.67
C ALA A 64 -13.24 -6.01 -17.36
N TRP A 65 -12.59 -7.10 -16.91
CA TRP A 65 -13.25 -8.34 -16.57
C TRP A 65 -14.21 -8.20 -15.38
N MET A 66 -13.80 -7.43 -14.34
CA MET A 66 -14.60 -7.22 -13.13
C MET A 66 -15.62 -6.08 -13.26
N ASN A 67 -15.54 -5.23 -14.29
CA ASN A 67 -16.25 -3.95 -14.36
C ASN A 67 -16.02 -3.10 -13.11
N ALA A 68 -14.76 -3.03 -12.64
CA ALA A 68 -14.37 -2.37 -11.41
C ALA A 68 -13.06 -1.60 -11.58
N VAL A 69 -12.84 -0.58 -10.76
CA VAL A 69 -11.52 0.03 -10.63
C VAL A 69 -10.60 -0.94 -9.89
N VAL A 70 -9.44 -1.23 -10.45
CA VAL A 70 -8.42 -2.12 -9.85
C VAL A 70 -7.23 -1.28 -9.42
N LEU A 71 -6.87 -1.35 -8.14
CA LEU A 71 -5.63 -0.81 -7.59
C LEU A 71 -4.69 -1.99 -7.31
N LEU A 72 -3.83 -2.33 -8.27
CA LEU A 72 -2.83 -3.40 -8.13
C LEU A 72 -1.66 -2.90 -7.30
N LYS A 73 -1.59 -3.36 -6.03
CA LYS A 73 -0.53 -2.98 -5.06
C LYS A 73 0.84 -3.49 -5.51
N GLY A 74 1.91 -2.74 -5.25
CA GLY A 74 3.29 -3.10 -5.56
C GLY A 74 4.22 -1.89 -5.52
N ASP A 75 5.51 -2.07 -5.84
CA ASP A 75 6.49 -0.97 -5.92
C ASP A 75 6.00 0.17 -6.82
N ARG A 76 5.41 -0.20 -7.93
CA ARG A 76 4.68 0.68 -8.82
C ARG A 76 3.22 0.27 -8.79
N THR A 77 2.49 0.80 -7.83
CA THR A 77 1.04 0.60 -7.77
C THR A 77 0.38 1.15 -9.03
N VAL A 78 -0.44 0.33 -9.67
CA VAL A 78 -1.19 0.71 -10.87
C VAL A 78 -2.67 0.75 -10.55
N VAL A 79 -3.34 1.82 -10.96
CA VAL A 79 -4.81 1.92 -10.91
C VAL A 79 -5.32 1.81 -12.34
N GLY A 80 -6.15 0.81 -12.62
CA GLY A 80 -6.79 0.60 -13.91
C GLY A 80 -8.30 0.76 -13.81
N THR A 81 -8.90 1.24 -14.88
CA THR A 81 -10.36 1.43 -14.99
C THR A 81 -10.95 0.51 -16.05
N PRO A 82 -12.26 0.17 -15.97
CA PRO A 82 -12.91 -0.68 -16.95
C PRO A 82 -12.91 -0.11 -18.38
N ASP A 83 -12.87 1.23 -18.50
CA ASP A 83 -12.82 1.95 -19.78
C ASP A 83 -11.39 2.12 -20.34
N GLY A 84 -10.38 1.44 -19.76
CA GLY A 84 -9.04 1.37 -20.31
C GLY A 84 -8.08 2.49 -19.89
N ARG A 85 -8.44 3.36 -18.95
CA ARG A 85 -7.51 4.34 -18.38
C ARG A 85 -6.65 3.73 -17.31
N ALA A 86 -5.36 4.14 -17.23
CA ALA A 86 -4.44 3.69 -16.20
C ALA A 86 -3.70 4.85 -15.56
N TYR A 87 -3.45 4.74 -14.26
CA TYR A 87 -2.63 5.66 -13.46
C TYR A 87 -1.51 4.86 -12.80
N VAL A 88 -0.27 5.29 -13.00
CA VAL A 88 0.90 4.66 -12.37
C VAL A 88 1.37 5.53 -11.22
N ASN A 89 1.39 4.99 -10.01
CA ASN A 89 1.82 5.71 -8.83
C ASN A 89 3.35 5.69 -8.67
N PRO A 90 4.03 6.87 -8.67
CA PRO A 90 5.48 6.96 -8.53
C PRO A 90 5.96 7.01 -7.07
N THR A 91 5.06 7.02 -6.08
CA THR A 91 5.41 7.25 -4.67
C THR A 91 5.62 5.97 -3.86
N GLY A 92 5.47 4.79 -4.46
CA GLY A 92 5.69 3.51 -3.79
C GLY A 92 7.03 3.44 -3.04
N THR A 93 7.06 2.68 -1.95
CA THR A 93 8.25 2.45 -1.14
C THR A 93 8.20 1.06 -0.50
N PRO A 94 9.33 0.35 -0.39
CA PRO A 94 9.40 -0.94 0.32
C PRO A 94 8.95 -0.86 1.79
N ALA A 95 8.99 0.32 2.40
CA ALA A 95 8.51 0.53 3.77
C ALA A 95 7.02 0.20 3.95
N LEU A 96 6.25 0.20 2.87
CA LEU A 96 4.84 -0.18 2.86
C LEU A 96 4.61 -1.70 2.78
N ALA A 97 5.65 -2.51 2.60
CA ALA A 97 5.55 -3.98 2.65
C ALA A 97 5.48 -4.50 4.09
N THR A 98 4.71 -3.84 4.96
CA THR A 98 4.54 -4.17 6.38
C THR A 98 3.06 -4.46 6.64
N GLY A 99 2.76 -5.40 7.53
CA GLY A 99 1.38 -5.72 7.90
C GLY A 99 0.60 -4.49 8.38
N GLY A 100 -0.67 -4.41 8.01
CA GLY A 100 -1.57 -3.30 8.35
C GLY A 100 -1.53 -2.09 7.42
N THR A 101 -0.52 -1.97 6.55
CA THR A 101 -0.46 -0.84 5.60
C THR A 101 -1.57 -0.90 4.54
N GLY A 102 -2.03 -2.11 4.20
CA GLY A 102 -3.19 -2.32 3.32
C GLY A 102 -4.48 -1.76 3.92
N ASP A 103 -4.70 -1.98 5.24
CA ASP A 103 -5.88 -1.47 5.95
C ASP A 103 -5.91 0.07 5.95
N VAL A 104 -4.73 0.70 6.13
CA VAL A 104 -4.59 2.16 6.04
C VAL A 104 -4.94 2.66 4.64
N LEU A 105 -4.46 1.98 3.59
CA LEU A 105 -4.79 2.31 2.20
C LEU A 105 -6.29 2.16 1.95
N ALA A 106 -6.90 1.05 2.38
CA ALA A 106 -8.34 0.79 2.20
C ALA A 106 -9.20 1.82 2.95
N GLY A 107 -8.82 2.20 4.18
CA GLY A 107 -9.48 3.25 4.95
C GLY A 107 -9.39 4.63 4.30
N LEU A 108 -8.21 5.02 3.82
CA LEU A 108 -8.01 6.27 3.09
C LEU A 108 -8.83 6.32 1.81
N LEU A 109 -8.81 5.23 1.03
CA LEU A 109 -9.59 5.10 -0.19
C LEU A 109 -11.09 5.20 0.09
N GLY A 110 -11.59 4.49 1.12
CA GLY A 110 -12.99 4.55 1.55
C GLY A 110 -13.42 5.96 1.95
N SER A 111 -12.57 6.70 2.66
CA SER A 111 -12.80 8.10 3.03
C SER A 111 -12.92 9.02 1.80
N LEU A 112 -12.03 8.85 0.81
CA LEU A 112 -12.07 9.63 -0.43
C LEU A 112 -13.31 9.32 -1.28
N LEU A 113 -13.73 8.06 -1.34
CA LEU A 113 -14.98 7.67 -1.98
C LEU A 113 -16.20 8.26 -1.26
N ALA A 114 -16.23 8.21 0.05
CA ALA A 114 -17.31 8.78 0.86
C ALA A 114 -17.40 10.31 0.73
N SER A 115 -16.29 11.00 0.41
CA SER A 115 -16.29 12.44 0.11
C SER A 115 -16.77 12.78 -1.30
N GLY A 116 -17.17 11.78 -2.11
CA GLY A 116 -17.74 11.96 -3.43
C GLY A 116 -16.71 12.01 -4.58
N LEU A 117 -15.44 11.66 -4.34
CA LEU A 117 -14.49 11.56 -5.44
C LEU A 117 -14.86 10.38 -6.38
N PRO A 118 -14.72 10.56 -7.71
CA PRO A 118 -14.80 9.46 -8.65
C PRO A 118 -13.84 8.33 -8.28
N ALA A 119 -14.26 7.07 -8.45
CA ALA A 119 -13.55 5.90 -7.93
C ALA A 119 -12.10 5.81 -8.38
N GLU A 120 -11.82 6.10 -9.66
CA GLU A 120 -10.46 6.09 -10.20
C GLU A 120 -9.58 7.20 -9.62
N ARG A 121 -10.17 8.38 -9.36
CA ARG A 121 -9.43 9.49 -8.73
C ARG A 121 -9.18 9.23 -7.25
N ALA A 122 -10.16 8.67 -6.55
CA ALA A 122 -10.02 8.27 -5.16
C ALA A 122 -8.91 7.21 -5.01
N ALA A 123 -8.88 6.20 -5.90
CA ALA A 123 -7.86 5.16 -5.91
C ALA A 123 -6.46 5.72 -6.21
N ALA A 124 -6.33 6.58 -7.22
CA ALA A 124 -5.05 7.20 -7.57
C ALA A 124 -4.54 8.12 -6.45
N ALA A 125 -5.41 8.96 -5.86
CA ALA A 125 -5.06 9.84 -4.75
C ALA A 125 -4.68 9.04 -3.49
N ALA A 126 -5.45 7.99 -3.15
CA ALA A 126 -5.14 7.12 -2.02
C ALA A 126 -3.77 6.45 -2.18
N ALA A 127 -3.47 5.88 -3.35
CA ALA A 127 -2.16 5.28 -3.63
C ALA A 127 -1.02 6.30 -3.50
N TYR A 128 -1.22 7.51 -4.02
CA TYR A 128 -0.21 8.57 -3.99
C TYR A 128 0.08 9.04 -2.56
N LEU A 129 -0.96 9.39 -1.79
CA LEU A 129 -0.85 9.86 -0.41
C LEU A 129 -0.28 8.78 0.52
N HIS A 130 -0.74 7.53 0.36
CA HIS A 130 -0.22 6.39 1.11
C HIS A 130 1.27 6.17 0.84
N GLY A 131 1.71 6.29 -0.41
CA GLY A 131 3.11 6.22 -0.79
C GLY A 131 3.96 7.33 -0.14
N LEU A 132 3.47 8.57 -0.14
CA LEU A 132 4.14 9.69 0.54
C LEU A 132 4.26 9.46 2.05
N ALA A 133 3.17 9.03 2.70
CA ALA A 133 3.17 8.71 4.12
C ALA A 133 4.17 7.59 4.47
N GLY A 134 4.25 6.55 3.63
CA GLY A 134 5.23 5.48 3.79
C GLY A 134 6.68 5.96 3.69
N ARG A 135 7.00 6.85 2.76
CA ARG A 135 8.33 7.47 2.64
C ARG A 135 8.68 8.29 3.86
N GLU A 136 7.74 9.08 4.38
CA GLU A 136 7.95 9.90 5.57
C GLU A 136 8.15 9.03 6.82
N ALA A 137 7.34 7.99 6.99
CA ALA A 137 7.50 7.02 8.08
C ALA A 137 8.87 6.33 8.03
N ALA A 138 9.36 5.95 6.84
CA ALA A 138 10.69 5.37 6.66
C ALA A 138 11.82 6.33 7.05
N ARG A 139 11.72 7.61 6.67
CA ARG A 139 12.69 8.65 7.07
C ARG A 139 12.72 8.82 8.59
N ALA A 140 11.55 8.96 9.21
CA ALA A 140 11.42 9.12 10.66
C ALA A 140 11.95 7.90 11.44
N ALA A 141 11.83 6.68 10.90
CA ALA A 141 12.39 5.47 11.48
C ALA A 141 13.92 5.43 11.36
N GLY A 142 14.48 5.80 10.20
CA GLY A 142 15.92 5.90 9.95
C GLY A 142 16.59 6.91 10.87
N ASP A 143 16.01 8.08 11.06
CA ASP A 143 16.50 9.13 11.99
C ASP A 143 16.54 8.64 13.44
N ARG A 144 15.52 7.91 13.89
CA ARG A 144 15.48 7.33 15.25
C ARG A 144 16.56 6.28 15.44
N ALA A 145 16.81 5.41 14.47
CA ALA A 145 17.87 4.41 14.50
C ALA A 145 19.26 5.07 14.52
N GLY A 146 19.47 6.14 13.73
CA GLY A 146 20.70 6.91 13.71
C GLY A 146 20.99 7.60 15.03
N ARG A 147 20.01 8.21 15.68
CA ARG A 147 20.16 8.85 17.01
C ARG A 147 20.49 7.84 18.10
N ARG A 148 19.85 6.66 18.09
CA ARG A 148 20.16 5.56 19.04
C ARG A 148 21.60 5.06 18.88
N ARG A 149 22.09 4.89 17.66
CA ARG A 149 23.46 4.47 17.39
C ARG A 149 24.49 5.53 17.87
N ARG A 150 24.25 6.82 17.65
CA ARG A 150 25.10 7.91 18.12
C ARG A 150 25.12 8.01 19.66
N ALA A 151 23.98 7.84 20.33
CA ALA A 151 23.90 7.82 21.78
C ALA A 151 24.67 6.62 22.38
N ALA A 152 24.59 5.44 21.75
CA ALA A 152 25.33 4.24 22.17
C ALA A 152 26.85 4.37 21.96
N SER A 153 27.31 5.07 20.90
CA SER A 153 28.74 5.30 20.65
C SER A 153 29.33 6.47 21.44
N GLY A 154 28.53 7.44 21.87
CA GLY A 154 28.99 8.59 22.69
C GLY A 154 29.20 8.26 24.18
N GLY A 155 28.58 7.20 24.69
CA GLY A 155 28.74 6.77 26.09
C GLY A 155 30.07 6.07 26.42
N GLY A 156 30.86 5.68 25.41
CA GLY A 156 32.15 4.98 25.61
C GLY A 156 33.38 5.90 25.72
N ALA A 157 33.27 7.20 25.39
CA ALA A 157 34.43 8.10 25.34
C ALA A 157 34.70 8.84 26.65
N ALA A 158 33.81 8.79 27.64
CA ALA A 158 33.95 9.58 28.89
C ALA A 158 34.56 8.77 30.06
N ALA A 159 34.90 7.49 29.90
CA ALA A 159 35.34 6.62 31.02
C ALA A 159 36.82 6.32 31.06
N LEU A 160 37.69 6.93 30.23
CA LEU A 160 39.12 6.61 30.15
C LEU A 160 40.09 7.75 30.47
N SER A 161 39.66 8.82 31.17
CA SER A 161 40.53 10.03 31.43
C SER A 161 40.80 10.33 32.89
N THR A 162 40.63 9.39 33.85
CA THR A 162 41.03 9.66 35.25
C THR A 162 41.68 8.43 35.88
N ARG A 163 42.93 8.14 35.52
CA ARG A 163 43.95 7.46 36.40
C ARG A 163 45.34 7.52 35.78
N ARG A 164 46.03 8.64 35.91
CA ARG A 164 47.49 8.71 35.99
C ARG A 164 47.88 9.98 36.79
N GLY A 165 48.38 9.79 37.94
CA GLY A 165 49.02 10.80 38.76
C GLY A 165 48.96 10.47 40.20
N ASP A 166 49.94 9.68 40.67
CA ASP A 166 50.74 9.89 41.85
C ASP A 166 51.34 8.59 42.34
N GLN A 167 52.60 8.40 42.01
CA GLN A 167 53.57 7.68 42.85
C GLN A 167 54.97 8.13 42.41
N HIS A 168 55.51 9.18 43.04
CA HIS A 168 56.94 9.32 43.29
C HIS A 168 57.15 10.28 44.47
N GLY A 169 57.75 9.77 45.52
CA GLY A 169 58.32 10.65 46.57
C GLY A 169 58.55 9.97 47.90
N LYS A 170 59.74 9.32 48.04
CA LYS A 170 60.51 9.00 49.23
C LYS A 170 60.14 7.73 49.97
#